data_d5297c9baf07561f45377888e61074a7
#
_entry.id   d5297c9baf07561f45377888e61074a7
#
_cell.length_a   1.000
_cell.length_b   1.000
_cell.length_c   1.000
_cell.angle_alpha   90.00
_cell.angle_beta   90.00
_cell.angle_gamma   90.00
#
_symmetry.space_group_name_H-M   'P 1'
#
loop_
_entity.id
_entity.type
_entity.pdbx_description
1 polymer ?
#
loop_
_entity_poly.entity_id
_entity_poly.type
_entity_poly.pdbx_seq_one_letter_code
_entity_poly.pdbx_strand_id
1 'polypeptide(L)'
;MDSALIGNLLHDHPFCRGFWPEHVARLAGMASEAEFQPGEPIFHEGDHSSLFYLLVSGNVALEVVAPGRPVRVATLVAGEVLGWSSLTGDTGKQFQARALEEVHALAFDGARLRHACESDFAFGFALMRATLAVMAERLHSIRVQLLDVYTPVGE
;
A
#
# COMPACT_ATOMS: atom_id res chain seq x y z
N MET A 1 2.71 -11.96 16.10
CA MET A 1 1.24 -11.79 16.09
C MET A 1 0.58 -13.13 15.80
N ASP A 2 -0.45 -13.42 16.52
CA ASP A 2 -1.22 -14.65 16.37
C ASP A 2 -1.90 -14.70 14.98
N SER A 3 -1.91 -15.88 14.38
CA SER A 3 -2.56 -16.13 13.08
C SER A 3 -4.04 -15.74 13.06
N ALA A 4 -4.77 -15.96 14.16
CA ALA A 4 -6.16 -15.56 14.28
C ALA A 4 -6.32 -14.05 14.27
N LEU A 5 -5.42 -13.31 14.90
CA LEU A 5 -5.42 -11.85 14.90
C LEU A 5 -5.14 -11.30 13.51
N ILE A 6 -4.19 -11.86 12.80
CA ILE A 6 -3.89 -11.48 11.40
C ILE A 6 -5.14 -11.69 10.54
N GLY A 7 -5.79 -12.83 10.67
CA GLY A 7 -7.03 -13.11 9.93
C GLY A 7 -8.13 -12.09 10.20
N ASN A 8 -8.30 -11.70 11.45
CA ASN A 8 -9.30 -10.69 11.84
C ASN A 8 -8.94 -9.31 11.26
N LEU A 9 -7.67 -8.92 11.34
CA LEU A 9 -7.21 -7.65 10.76
C LEU A 9 -7.46 -7.60 9.26
N LEU A 10 -7.18 -8.68 8.54
CA LEU A 10 -7.43 -8.75 7.10
C LEU A 10 -8.91 -8.74 6.77
N HIS A 11 -9.72 -9.47 7.53
CA HIS A 11 -11.18 -9.50 7.33
C HIS A 11 -11.78 -8.09 7.42
N ASP A 12 -11.31 -7.30 8.37
CA ASP A 12 -11.81 -5.95 8.62
C ASP A 12 -11.13 -4.88 7.75
N HIS A 13 -10.05 -5.23 7.06
CA HIS A 13 -9.31 -4.26 6.26
C HIS A 13 -10.08 -3.89 4.99
N PRO A 14 -10.22 -2.58 4.66
CA PRO A 14 -10.96 -2.13 3.49
C PRO A 14 -10.51 -2.76 2.16
N PHE A 15 -9.21 -3.04 2.04
CA PHE A 15 -8.64 -3.68 0.85
C PHE A 15 -9.24 -5.06 0.58
N CYS A 16 -9.64 -5.77 1.64
CA CYS A 16 -10.15 -7.14 1.55
C CYS A 16 -11.67 -7.24 1.44
N ARG A 17 -12.39 -6.14 1.27
CA ARG A 17 -13.87 -6.14 1.24
C ARG A 17 -14.47 -7.03 0.17
N GLY A 18 -13.84 -7.16 -0.97
CA GLY A 18 -14.32 -8.00 -2.08
C GLY A 18 -13.77 -9.41 -2.07
N PHE A 19 -13.05 -9.81 -1.02
CA PHE A 19 -12.40 -11.11 -0.96
C PHE A 19 -13.33 -12.15 -0.35
N TRP A 20 -13.31 -13.36 -0.91
CA TRP A 20 -13.95 -14.52 -0.30
C TRP A 20 -13.17 -14.96 0.95
N PRO A 21 -13.82 -15.65 1.91
CA PRO A 21 -13.13 -16.09 3.13
C PRO A 21 -11.87 -16.92 2.88
N GLU A 22 -11.86 -17.78 1.86
CA GLU A 22 -10.70 -18.57 1.48
C GLU A 22 -9.53 -17.71 0.97
N HIS A 23 -9.84 -16.58 0.31
CA HIS A 23 -8.82 -15.64 -0.16
C HIS A 23 -8.20 -14.87 1.00
N VAL A 24 -9.02 -14.49 1.97
CA VAL A 24 -8.53 -13.84 3.20
C VAL A 24 -7.62 -14.79 3.97
N ALA A 25 -8.00 -16.06 4.09
CA ALA A 25 -7.20 -17.09 4.74
C ALA A 25 -5.85 -17.28 4.02
N ARG A 26 -5.85 -17.25 2.70
CA ARG A 26 -4.61 -17.37 1.93
C ARG A 26 -3.68 -16.17 2.15
N LEU A 27 -4.22 -14.96 2.17
CA LEU A 27 -3.45 -13.76 2.51
C LEU A 27 -2.89 -13.86 3.93
N ALA A 28 -3.68 -14.30 4.89
CA ALA A 28 -3.24 -14.45 6.27
C ALA A 28 -2.00 -15.36 6.39
N GLY A 29 -1.96 -16.42 5.59
CA GLY A 29 -0.82 -17.33 5.55
C GLY A 29 0.45 -16.74 4.95
N MET A 30 0.35 -15.63 4.24
CA MET A 30 1.49 -14.95 3.61
C MET A 30 1.90 -13.66 4.34
N ALA A 31 1.12 -13.22 5.33
CA ALA A 31 1.34 -11.97 6.03
C ALA A 31 2.43 -12.07 7.09
N SER A 32 3.22 -11.02 7.23
CA SER A 32 4.10 -10.80 8.37
C SER A 32 3.87 -9.41 8.93
N GLU A 33 4.17 -9.22 10.22
CA GLU A 33 4.05 -7.91 10.85
C GLU A 33 5.20 -7.01 10.46
N ALA A 34 4.91 -5.72 10.28
CA ALA A 34 5.92 -4.69 10.10
C ALA A 34 5.57 -3.50 10.99
N GLU A 35 6.59 -2.96 11.65
CA GLU A 35 6.47 -1.78 12.49
C GLU A 35 7.50 -0.75 12.05
N PHE A 36 7.09 0.53 12.05
CA PHE A 36 7.99 1.64 11.72
C PHE A 36 7.83 2.72 12.77
N GLN A 37 8.95 3.29 13.18
CA GLN A 37 8.97 4.37 14.16
C GLN A 37 8.76 5.72 13.48
N PRO A 38 8.33 6.77 14.23
CA PRO A 38 8.17 8.10 13.64
C PRO A 38 9.43 8.57 12.92
N GLY A 39 9.28 9.02 11.68
CA GLY A 39 10.37 9.49 10.83
C GLY A 39 11.12 8.40 10.08
N GLU A 40 10.85 7.13 10.37
CA GLU A 40 11.54 6.01 9.72
C GLU A 40 11.11 5.87 8.26
N PRO A 41 12.05 5.76 7.31
CA PRO A 41 11.72 5.45 5.93
C PRO A 41 11.22 4.00 5.81
N ILE A 42 10.13 3.81 5.06
CA ILE A 42 9.61 2.48 4.75
C ILE A 42 10.28 1.96 3.48
N PHE A 43 10.41 2.82 2.48
CA PHE A 43 11.20 2.57 1.27
C PHE A 43 11.58 3.92 0.64
N HIS A 44 12.61 3.89 -0.22
CA HIS A 44 13.08 5.06 -0.99
C HIS A 44 12.67 4.95 -2.44
N GLU A 45 12.52 6.10 -3.09
CA GLU A 45 12.30 6.17 -4.55
C GLU A 45 13.46 5.47 -5.26
N GLY A 46 13.13 4.60 -6.20
CA GLY A 46 14.11 3.81 -6.96
C GLY A 46 14.49 2.49 -6.32
N ASP A 47 14.12 2.23 -5.05
CA ASP A 47 14.37 0.94 -4.41
C ASP A 47 13.69 -0.19 -5.18
N HIS A 48 14.31 -1.38 -5.14
CA HIS A 48 13.71 -2.58 -5.70
C HIS A 48 12.38 -2.88 -5.00
N SER A 49 11.34 -3.09 -5.80
CA SER A 49 9.97 -3.26 -5.30
C SER A 49 9.71 -4.72 -4.93
N SER A 50 9.92 -5.09 -3.67
CA SER A 50 9.80 -6.46 -3.20
C SER A 50 8.63 -6.70 -2.25
N LEU A 51 8.19 -5.69 -1.49
CA LEU A 51 7.16 -5.85 -0.47
C LEU A 51 5.92 -5.01 -0.75
N PHE A 52 4.78 -5.61 -0.44
CA PHE A 52 3.46 -4.99 -0.47
C PHE A 52 2.98 -4.87 0.98
N TYR A 53 2.42 -3.71 1.34
CA TYR A 53 1.98 -3.47 2.72
C TYR A 53 0.51 -3.07 2.77
N LEU A 54 -0.19 -3.58 3.76
CA LEU A 54 -1.51 -3.10 4.16
C LEU A 54 -1.37 -2.35 5.48
N LEU A 55 -1.73 -1.07 5.50
CA LEU A 55 -1.61 -0.25 6.70
C LEU A 55 -2.72 -0.60 7.70
N VAL A 56 -2.33 -0.92 8.91
CA VAL A 56 -3.25 -1.25 10.01
C VAL A 56 -3.46 -0.03 10.91
N SER A 57 -2.40 0.69 11.24
CA SER A 57 -2.47 1.92 12.05
C SER A 57 -1.30 2.84 11.74
N GLY A 58 -1.50 4.12 12.03
CA GLY A 58 -0.49 5.16 11.82
C GLY A 58 -0.57 5.78 10.43
N ASN A 59 0.06 6.94 10.28
CA ASN A 59 0.06 7.72 9.06
C ASN A 59 1.41 7.64 8.36
N VAL A 60 1.38 7.60 7.03
CA VAL A 60 2.56 7.51 6.18
C VAL A 60 2.53 8.63 5.14
N ALA A 61 3.67 9.33 4.99
CA ALA A 61 3.85 10.29 3.92
C ALA A 61 4.35 9.57 2.66
N LEU A 62 3.68 9.78 1.53
CA LEU A 62 4.22 9.49 0.21
C LEU A 62 4.89 10.75 -0.32
N GLU A 63 6.13 10.62 -0.76
CA GLU A 63 6.94 11.75 -1.17
C GLU A 63 7.61 11.49 -2.50
N VAL A 64 7.75 12.54 -3.30
CA VAL A 64 8.61 12.55 -4.48
C VAL A 64 9.87 13.31 -4.09
N VAL A 65 11.03 12.73 -4.40
CA VAL A 65 12.31 13.37 -4.11
C VAL A 65 12.59 14.40 -5.20
N ALA A 66 12.34 15.67 -4.87
CA ALA A 66 12.65 16.80 -5.74
C ALA A 66 14.03 17.35 -5.42
N PRO A 67 14.67 18.13 -6.34
CA PRO A 67 15.95 18.78 -6.03
C PRO A 67 15.84 19.62 -4.75
N GLY A 68 16.70 19.30 -3.77
CA GLY A 68 16.81 20.01 -2.51
C GLY A 68 15.93 19.53 -1.37
N ARG A 69 14.82 18.81 -1.63
CA ARG A 69 13.93 18.30 -0.56
C ARG A 69 12.90 17.32 -1.08
N PRO A 70 12.42 16.38 -0.24
CA PRO A 70 11.25 15.59 -0.58
C PRO A 70 9.97 16.44 -0.55
N VAL A 71 9.07 16.17 -1.50
CA VAL A 71 7.76 16.83 -1.60
C VAL A 71 6.66 15.81 -1.31
N ARG A 72 5.86 16.07 -0.29
CA ARG A 72 4.74 15.20 0.04
C ARG A 72 3.64 15.31 -1.01
N VAL A 73 3.28 14.18 -1.61
CA VAL A 73 2.20 14.11 -2.61
C VAL A 73 0.93 13.48 -2.04
N ALA A 74 1.04 12.73 -0.96
CA ALA A 74 -0.12 12.12 -0.30
C ALA A 74 0.23 11.74 1.14
N THR A 75 -0.80 11.65 1.98
CA THR A 75 -0.71 11.06 3.30
C THR A 75 -1.61 9.82 3.30
N LEU A 76 -1.05 8.67 3.63
CA LEU A 76 -1.78 7.42 3.70
C LEU A 76 -2.13 7.13 5.16
N VAL A 77 -3.32 6.60 5.38
CA VAL A 77 -3.86 6.29 6.69
C VAL A 77 -4.19 4.80 6.81
N ALA A 78 -4.59 4.37 8.00
CA ALA A 78 -5.04 3.00 8.21
C ALA A 78 -6.11 2.61 7.19
N GLY A 79 -6.01 1.40 6.65
CA GLY A 79 -6.90 0.89 5.60
C GLY A 79 -6.36 1.07 4.19
N GLU A 80 -5.27 1.79 4.02
CA GLU A 80 -4.66 2.01 2.71
C GLU A 80 -3.50 1.04 2.45
N VAL A 81 -2.95 1.07 1.24
CA VAL A 81 -1.90 0.15 0.80
C VAL A 81 -0.64 0.90 0.38
N LEU A 82 0.50 0.23 0.53
CA LEU A 82 1.81 0.69 0.09
C LEU A 82 2.49 -0.41 -0.72
N GLY A 83 3.35 0.01 -1.64
CA GLY A 83 4.20 -0.94 -2.34
C GLY A 83 3.51 -1.76 -3.42
N TRP A 84 2.41 -1.25 -4.00
CA TRP A 84 1.67 -1.94 -5.06
C TRP A 84 2.56 -2.30 -6.27
N SER A 85 3.65 -1.58 -6.50
CA SER A 85 4.60 -1.88 -7.58
C SER A 85 5.26 -3.25 -7.44
N SER A 86 5.30 -3.82 -6.24
CA SER A 86 5.79 -5.18 -6.02
C SER A 86 4.95 -6.25 -6.74
N LEU A 87 3.71 -5.91 -7.10
CA LEU A 87 2.81 -6.82 -7.82
C LEU A 87 3.07 -6.82 -9.33
N THR A 88 3.82 -5.86 -9.86
CA THR A 88 4.10 -5.75 -11.30
C THR A 88 5.46 -6.31 -11.72
N GLY A 89 6.29 -6.73 -10.77
CA GLY A 89 7.61 -7.32 -11.05
C GLY A 89 8.76 -6.34 -10.85
N ASP A 90 9.59 -6.14 -11.87
CA ASP A 90 10.88 -5.47 -11.77
C ASP A 90 10.84 -3.94 -11.75
N THR A 91 9.70 -3.33 -11.58
CA THR A 91 9.61 -1.87 -11.46
C THR A 91 10.14 -1.41 -10.11
N GLY A 92 10.95 -0.35 -10.09
CA GLY A 92 11.39 0.29 -8.86
C GLY A 92 10.25 1.08 -8.21
N LYS A 93 10.45 1.49 -6.96
CA LYS A 93 9.51 2.34 -6.25
C LYS A 93 9.42 3.71 -6.91
N GLN A 94 8.20 4.18 -7.17
CA GLN A 94 7.92 5.48 -7.78
C GLN A 94 7.94 6.61 -6.77
N PHE A 95 7.80 6.30 -5.48
CA PHE A 95 7.72 7.24 -4.39
C PHE A 95 8.62 6.80 -3.25
N GLN A 96 8.96 7.73 -2.38
CA GLN A 96 9.50 7.44 -1.07
C GLN A 96 8.32 7.38 -0.08
N ALA A 97 8.37 6.45 0.86
CA ALA A 97 7.38 6.38 1.94
C ALA A 97 8.08 6.51 3.29
N ARG A 98 7.52 7.35 4.16
CA ARG A 98 8.09 7.60 5.48
C ARG A 98 6.97 7.61 6.53
N ALA A 99 7.21 6.96 7.65
CA ALA A 99 6.29 6.97 8.77
C ALA A 99 6.24 8.37 9.41
N LEU A 100 5.05 8.90 9.59
CA LEU A 100 4.84 10.19 10.27
C LEU A 100 4.67 10.02 11.78
N GLU A 101 4.30 8.84 12.20
CA GLU A 101 4.12 8.41 13.58
C GLU A 101 4.44 6.92 13.66
N GLU A 102 4.20 6.28 14.78
CA GLU A 102 4.34 4.83 14.85
C GLU A 102 3.34 4.16 13.90
N VAL A 103 3.84 3.30 13.02
CA VAL A 103 3.05 2.63 11.99
C VAL A 103 3.10 1.13 12.17
N HIS A 104 1.94 0.49 12.13
CA HIS A 104 1.81 -0.95 12.07
C HIS A 104 1.21 -1.33 10.71
N ALA A 105 1.80 -2.32 10.08
CA ALA A 105 1.38 -2.81 8.77
C ALA A 105 1.49 -4.32 8.69
N LEU A 106 0.77 -4.91 7.75
CA LEU A 106 0.99 -6.29 7.33
C LEU A 106 1.79 -6.27 6.03
N ALA A 107 2.90 -6.99 6.01
CA ALA A 107 3.81 -7.07 4.88
C ALA A 107 3.64 -8.38 4.13
N PHE A 108 3.72 -8.31 2.82
CA PHE A 108 3.60 -9.46 1.92
C PHE A 108 4.73 -9.45 0.92
N ASP A 109 5.33 -10.60 0.68
CA ASP A 109 6.30 -10.77 -0.40
C ASP A 109 5.58 -10.67 -1.75
N GLY A 110 5.95 -9.69 -2.57
CA GLY A 110 5.32 -9.45 -3.87
C GLY A 110 5.47 -10.62 -4.83
N ALA A 111 6.61 -11.32 -4.80
CA ALA A 111 6.81 -12.51 -5.63
C ALA A 111 5.87 -13.65 -5.24
N ARG A 112 5.66 -13.87 -3.95
CA ARG A 112 4.70 -14.86 -3.47
C ARG A 112 3.26 -14.49 -3.86
N LEU A 113 2.91 -13.22 -3.77
CA LEU A 113 1.58 -12.75 -4.20
C LEU A 113 1.38 -12.97 -5.70
N ARG A 114 2.38 -12.63 -6.51
CA ARG A 114 2.31 -12.87 -7.97
C ARG A 114 2.16 -14.35 -8.29
N HIS A 115 2.94 -15.20 -7.64
CA HIS A 115 2.84 -16.65 -7.81
C HIS A 115 1.45 -17.17 -7.43
N ALA A 116 0.89 -16.68 -6.31
CA ALA A 116 -0.46 -17.05 -5.89
C ALA A 116 -1.52 -16.64 -6.92
N CYS A 117 -1.36 -15.46 -7.54
CA CYS A 117 -2.26 -15.01 -8.60
C CYS A 117 -2.19 -15.90 -9.84
N GLU A 118 -1.02 -16.38 -10.18
CA GLU A 118 -0.81 -17.26 -11.35
C GLU A 118 -1.33 -18.68 -11.11
N SER A 119 -1.28 -19.17 -9.88
CA SER A 119 -1.75 -20.50 -9.51
C SER A 119 -3.23 -20.57 -9.15
N ASP A 120 -3.84 -19.41 -8.84
CA ASP A 120 -5.26 -19.30 -8.49
C ASP A 120 -5.81 -17.99 -9.10
N PHE A 121 -6.44 -18.09 -10.25
CA PHE A 121 -6.92 -16.92 -10.98
C PHE A 121 -8.05 -16.20 -10.26
N ALA A 122 -8.88 -16.88 -9.49
CA ALA A 122 -9.92 -16.23 -8.69
C ALA A 122 -9.32 -15.33 -7.61
N PHE A 123 -8.30 -15.82 -6.92
CA PHE A 123 -7.52 -15.04 -5.96
C PHE A 123 -6.82 -13.87 -6.66
N GLY A 124 -6.17 -14.14 -7.79
CA GLY A 124 -5.46 -13.12 -8.57
C GLY A 124 -6.40 -12.01 -9.05
N PHE A 125 -7.58 -12.37 -9.53
CA PHE A 125 -8.59 -11.40 -9.94
C PHE A 125 -9.01 -10.50 -8.77
N ALA A 126 -9.30 -11.09 -7.61
CA ALA A 126 -9.68 -10.34 -6.41
C ALA A 126 -8.58 -9.36 -5.97
N LEU A 127 -7.33 -9.82 -5.95
CA LEU A 127 -6.17 -9.00 -5.58
C LEU A 127 -5.96 -7.85 -6.58
N MET A 128 -5.99 -8.15 -7.87
CA MET A 128 -5.78 -7.13 -8.90
C MET A 128 -6.92 -6.11 -8.92
N ARG A 129 -8.17 -6.54 -8.76
CA ARG A 129 -9.31 -5.63 -8.69
C ARG A 129 -9.21 -4.69 -7.50
N ALA A 130 -8.85 -5.20 -6.32
CA ALA A 130 -8.66 -4.39 -5.12
C ALA A 130 -7.50 -3.38 -5.32
N THR A 131 -6.41 -3.81 -5.92
CA THR A 131 -5.26 -2.96 -6.22
C THR A 131 -5.62 -1.87 -7.22
N LEU A 132 -6.37 -2.21 -8.27
CA LEU A 132 -6.82 -1.25 -9.27
C LEU A 132 -7.71 -0.17 -8.63
N ALA A 133 -8.60 -0.55 -7.72
CA ALA A 133 -9.44 0.41 -7.00
C ALA A 133 -8.61 1.41 -6.18
N VAL A 134 -7.56 0.94 -5.50
CA VAL A 134 -6.64 1.80 -4.75
C VAL A 134 -5.91 2.76 -5.68
N MET A 135 -5.41 2.26 -6.80
CA MET A 135 -4.70 3.10 -7.78
C MET A 135 -5.61 4.16 -8.37
N ALA A 136 -6.86 3.81 -8.68
CA ALA A 136 -7.84 4.76 -9.20
C ALA A 136 -8.13 5.88 -8.21
N GLU A 137 -8.30 5.55 -6.93
CA GLU A 137 -8.50 6.54 -5.87
C GLU A 137 -7.28 7.44 -5.70
N ARG A 138 -6.09 6.87 -5.71
CA ARG A 138 -4.84 7.63 -5.55
C ARG A 138 -4.63 8.58 -6.72
N LEU A 139 -4.89 8.12 -7.93
CA LEU A 139 -4.82 8.96 -9.13
C LEU A 139 -5.81 10.11 -9.04
N HIS A 140 -7.02 9.85 -8.59
CA HIS A 140 -8.04 10.88 -8.39
C HIS A 140 -7.59 11.93 -7.34
N SER A 141 -7.05 11.47 -6.20
CA SER A 141 -6.54 12.36 -5.14
C SER A 141 -5.40 13.25 -5.62
N ILE A 142 -4.46 12.71 -6.37
CA ILE A 142 -3.35 13.47 -6.95
C ILE A 142 -3.87 14.49 -7.95
N ARG A 143 -4.83 14.10 -8.78
CA ARG A 143 -5.46 15.01 -9.76
C ARG A 143 -6.15 16.18 -9.08
N VAL A 144 -6.91 15.94 -8.02
CA VAL A 144 -7.59 17.00 -7.26
C VAL A 144 -6.56 17.95 -6.64
N GLN A 145 -5.49 17.41 -6.05
CA GLN A 145 -4.40 18.19 -5.49
C GLN A 145 -3.74 19.09 -6.55
N LEU A 146 -3.52 18.56 -7.73
CA LEU A 146 -2.94 19.31 -8.85
C LEU A 146 -3.84 20.46 -9.29
N LEU A 147 -5.16 20.23 -9.35
CA LEU A 147 -6.14 21.27 -9.68
C LEU A 147 -6.16 22.39 -8.64
N ASP A 148 -6.04 22.04 -7.35
CA ASP A 148 -5.96 23.02 -6.27
C ASP A 148 -4.73 23.94 -6.39
N VAL A 149 -3.62 23.40 -6.87
CA VAL A 149 -2.39 24.20 -7.11
C VAL A 149 -2.59 25.20 -8.24
N TYR A 150 -3.34 24.83 -9.29
CA TYR A 150 -3.53 25.67 -10.48
C TYR A 150 -4.79 26.54 -10.42
N THR A 151 -5.65 26.38 -9.42
CA THR A 151 -6.83 27.23 -9.26
C THR A 151 -6.43 28.51 -8.49
N PRO A 152 -6.68 29.72 -9.04
CA PRO A 152 -6.38 30.95 -8.33
C PRO A 152 -7.16 31.04 -7.02
N VAL A 153 -6.46 31.38 -5.93
CA VAL A 153 -7.07 31.55 -4.62
C VAL A 153 -7.61 32.99 -4.52
N GLY A 154 -8.88 33.19 -4.16
CA GLY A 154 -9.46 34.47 -3.85
C GLY A 154 -10.21 35.19 -4.98
N GLU A 155 -10.62 34.47 -6.00
CA GLU A 155 -11.57 34.97 -7.00
C GLU A 155 -12.99 34.50 -6.72
#